data_31b3c646b120bdfcf5c2117f5801a67b
#
_entry.id   31b3c646b120bdfcf5c2117f5801a67b
#
_cell.length_a   1.000
_cell.length_b   1.000
_cell.length_c   1.000
_cell.angle_alpha   90.00
_cell.angle_beta   90.00
_cell.angle_gamma   90.00
#
_symmetry.space_group_name_H-M   'P 1'
#
loop_
_entity.id
_entity.type
_entity.pdbx_description
1 polymer ?
#
loop_
_entity_poly.entity_id
_entity_poly.type
_entity_poly.pdbx_seq_one_letter_code
_entity_poly.pdbx_strand_id
1 'polypeptide(L)'
;MRGHIAKAVLMVFCVSVLLPLSLQAEDAGVQVAGYQWSGDIEVGYRFTDIDGRNRYKETVNLMEGVRLFDLNLFGEDLQKKGAVDAFQLNLNGIGDPFPFARFEVKKNKAYDLTATYREYKYFTARTEETFLTDNFSFNQKTKRGSLALTLFPANDVRFNLGYNRVQVDGTSIVPMPFTPSQKQDLDEAFNEYFASADFSLSKVNLHVKQSYWTFDNRNTIDGPTRPESRDENVNTYVSTIKGNTRLGQRWDLSAGYTYAHSEGRADLETTPGLVTPGRNTFTFNTHIAEMGLSHLLTQKLLLHLDYRFHTQNQDGSIENEPGISSTSYSLYANTGTAQLEYLPRANLTLRGGYRIQYRNIDYDNGVERTGVSLGGEDPYDTHILAHGWIGSVDWKPYKVLSVFGEYQGAQFDNPYTRISPESENLGKVRIKYDTPIKNLNLSGTGVWRRRVNPDQDYSVEVRDVSFAAAYQPAFLPKLTLDASVTYEMIQNEEDIPNEDFTPALYQRVSFDSNAMILSGGLTYEGIYKGLGARLYGSYAKTTEENRQIYADGVVSVFYKNKWLTPILTWERTYLVDKVNRDDGFSANLLTFSLRKEF
;
A
#
# COMPACT_ATOMS: atom_id res chain seq x y z
N MET A 1 14.16 -38.70 -2.45
CA MET A 1 13.87 -39.10 -3.84
C MET A 1 12.49 -39.75 -4.03
N ARG A 2 12.09 -40.82 -3.31
CA ARG A 2 10.78 -41.46 -3.53
C ARG A 2 9.55 -40.57 -3.36
N GLY A 3 9.55 -39.59 -2.45
CA GLY A 3 8.46 -38.63 -2.25
C GLY A 3 8.27 -37.60 -3.38
N HIS A 4 9.33 -37.26 -4.07
CA HIS A 4 9.29 -36.28 -5.17
C HIS A 4 8.72 -36.89 -6.47
N ILE A 5 8.97 -38.20 -6.70
CA ILE A 5 8.42 -38.91 -7.86
C ILE A 5 6.89 -39.04 -7.74
N ALA A 6 6.37 -39.35 -6.55
CA ALA A 6 4.93 -39.46 -6.30
C ALA A 6 4.20 -38.11 -6.52
N LYS A 7 4.83 -36.97 -6.15
CA LYS A 7 4.30 -35.63 -6.36
C LYS A 7 4.31 -35.22 -7.84
N ALA A 8 5.36 -35.62 -8.59
CA ALA A 8 5.44 -35.41 -10.03
C ALA A 8 4.37 -36.23 -10.79
N VAL A 9 4.10 -37.47 -10.35
CA VAL A 9 3.04 -38.31 -10.92
C VAL A 9 1.64 -37.75 -10.66
N LEU A 10 1.39 -37.18 -9.47
CA LEU A 10 0.14 -36.49 -9.16
C LEU A 10 -0.08 -35.25 -10.06
N MET A 11 0.98 -34.53 -10.38
CA MET A 11 0.95 -33.40 -11.29
C MET A 11 0.58 -33.80 -12.72
N VAL A 12 1.18 -34.88 -13.22
CA VAL A 12 0.84 -35.44 -14.53
C VAL A 12 -0.61 -35.89 -14.58
N PHE A 13 -1.14 -36.43 -13.46
CA PHE A 13 -2.53 -36.85 -13.37
C PHE A 13 -3.50 -35.66 -13.35
N CYS A 14 -3.19 -34.57 -12.63
CA CYS A 14 -4.01 -33.33 -12.67
C CYS A 14 -4.04 -32.73 -14.07
N VAL A 15 -2.92 -32.74 -14.79
CA VAL A 15 -2.82 -32.24 -16.16
C VAL A 15 -3.62 -33.11 -17.13
N SER A 16 -3.61 -34.46 -16.96
CA SER A 16 -4.35 -35.37 -17.81
C SER A 16 -5.88 -35.30 -17.63
N VAL A 17 -6.36 -34.83 -16.47
CA VAL A 17 -7.81 -34.59 -16.24
C VAL A 17 -8.27 -33.27 -16.89
N LEU A 18 -7.38 -32.31 -17.05
CA LEU A 18 -7.67 -31.02 -17.71
C LEU A 18 -7.54 -31.08 -19.24
N LEU A 19 -6.86 -32.07 -19.79
CA LEU A 19 -6.65 -32.27 -21.23
C LEU A 19 -7.92 -32.55 -22.06
N PRO A 20 -8.96 -33.30 -21.59
CA PRO A 20 -10.11 -33.61 -22.42
C PRO A 20 -11.02 -32.45 -22.76
N LEU A 21 -10.98 -31.35 -21.97
CA LEU A 21 -11.82 -30.16 -22.21
C LEU A 21 -11.32 -29.27 -23.38
N SER A 22 -10.18 -29.59 -23.99
CA SER A 22 -9.49 -28.69 -24.91
C SER A 22 -9.33 -29.20 -26.34
N LEU A 23 -9.94 -30.32 -26.72
CA LEU A 23 -9.66 -30.96 -28.02
C LEU A 23 -10.33 -30.27 -29.23
N GLN A 24 -11.08 -29.17 -29.08
CA GLN A 24 -11.81 -28.50 -30.18
C GLN A 24 -11.59 -26.98 -30.28
N ALA A 25 -10.57 -26.41 -29.66
CA ALA A 25 -10.33 -24.96 -29.75
C ALA A 25 -9.37 -24.61 -30.90
N GLU A 26 -9.88 -24.34 -32.08
CA GLU A 26 -9.24 -23.46 -33.05
C GLU A 26 -9.61 -21.99 -32.69
N ASP A 27 -8.64 -21.10 -32.66
CA ASP A 27 -8.58 -19.62 -32.53
C ASP A 27 -9.82 -18.78 -32.07
N ALA A 28 -11.00 -19.38 -31.83
CA ALA A 28 -12.25 -18.66 -31.59
C ALA A 28 -12.84 -18.83 -30.17
N GLY A 29 -12.11 -19.39 -29.20
CA GLY A 29 -12.66 -19.72 -27.87
C GLY A 29 -13.63 -20.92 -27.89
N VAL A 30 -13.88 -21.52 -26.74
CA VAL A 30 -14.77 -22.68 -26.61
C VAL A 30 -16.19 -22.22 -26.34
N GLN A 31 -17.15 -22.62 -27.18
CA GLN A 31 -18.58 -22.37 -26.90
C GLN A 31 -19.18 -23.48 -26.04
N VAL A 32 -19.63 -23.12 -24.83
CA VAL A 32 -20.32 -24.02 -23.91
C VAL A 32 -21.52 -23.29 -23.29
N ALA A 33 -22.67 -23.92 -23.32
CA ALA A 33 -23.91 -23.40 -22.73
C ALA A 33 -24.32 -21.99 -23.21
N GLY A 34 -24.00 -21.64 -24.45
CA GLY A 34 -24.33 -20.33 -25.04
C GLY A 34 -23.30 -19.22 -24.75
N TYR A 35 -22.25 -19.53 -23.97
CA TYR A 35 -21.14 -18.60 -23.73
C TYR A 35 -19.92 -18.95 -24.57
N GLN A 36 -19.25 -17.93 -25.04
CA GLN A 36 -17.90 -18.03 -25.57
C GLN A 36 -16.90 -17.90 -24.42
N TRP A 37 -16.08 -18.92 -24.23
CA TRP A 37 -15.09 -19.00 -23.19
C TRP A 37 -13.70 -18.75 -23.76
N SER A 38 -12.90 -18.01 -23.06
CA SER A 38 -11.49 -17.79 -23.36
C SER A 38 -10.70 -17.65 -22.07
N GLY A 39 -9.41 -17.85 -22.14
CA GLY A 39 -8.56 -17.67 -20.96
C GLY A 39 -7.26 -18.43 -21.01
N ASP A 40 -6.62 -18.50 -19.87
CA ASP A 40 -5.41 -19.27 -19.67
C ASP A 40 -5.32 -19.83 -18.25
N ILE A 41 -4.61 -20.92 -18.13
CA ILE A 41 -4.27 -21.55 -16.85
C ILE A 41 -2.80 -21.91 -16.83
N GLU A 42 -2.10 -21.60 -15.73
CA GLU A 42 -0.72 -22.00 -15.47
C GLU A 42 -0.61 -22.73 -14.14
N VAL A 43 -0.23 -24.00 -14.19
CA VAL A 43 -0.01 -24.86 -13.02
C VAL A 43 1.40 -25.41 -13.03
N GLY A 44 1.97 -25.62 -11.86
CA GLY A 44 3.33 -26.12 -11.79
C GLY A 44 3.75 -26.59 -10.41
N TYR A 45 5.02 -26.97 -10.32
CA TYR A 45 5.66 -27.38 -9.08
C TYR A 45 6.94 -26.58 -8.87
N ARG A 46 7.14 -26.08 -7.67
CA ARG A 46 8.36 -25.39 -7.24
C ARG A 46 9.18 -26.29 -6.34
N PHE A 47 10.45 -26.44 -6.66
CA PHE A 47 11.47 -27.05 -5.82
C PHE A 47 12.27 -25.94 -5.16
N THR A 48 12.68 -26.11 -3.91
CA THR A 48 13.43 -25.10 -3.17
C THR A 48 14.65 -25.72 -2.49
N ASP A 49 15.77 -25.02 -2.57
CA ASP A 49 16.99 -25.28 -1.81
C ASP A 49 17.38 -23.97 -1.12
N ILE A 50 17.22 -23.92 0.21
CA ILE A 50 17.25 -22.70 1.01
C ILE A 50 18.18 -22.90 2.20
N ASP A 51 19.21 -22.08 2.28
CA ASP A 51 20.03 -21.83 3.44
C ASP A 51 19.62 -20.50 4.09
N GLY A 52 19.63 -20.40 5.43
CA GLY A 52 19.09 -19.24 6.14
C GLY A 52 17.56 -19.15 6.06
N ARG A 53 16.86 -20.26 6.28
CA ARG A 53 15.40 -20.42 6.04
C ARG A 53 14.52 -19.37 6.71
N ASN A 54 14.85 -18.93 7.92
CA ASN A 54 14.03 -17.96 8.65
C ASN A 54 14.10 -16.58 7.98
N ARG A 55 15.29 -16.11 7.65
CA ARG A 55 15.48 -14.84 6.97
C ARG A 55 14.91 -14.86 5.54
N TYR A 56 15.01 -15.99 4.86
CA TYR A 56 14.36 -16.18 3.58
C TYR A 56 12.83 -16.06 3.67
N LYS A 57 12.20 -16.66 4.67
CA LYS A 57 10.75 -16.55 4.89
C LYS A 57 10.32 -15.11 5.17
N GLU A 58 11.14 -14.36 5.90
CA GLU A 58 10.88 -12.97 6.19
C GLU A 58 10.91 -12.09 4.94
N THR A 59 11.79 -12.40 3.99
CA THR A 59 12.05 -11.55 2.81
C THR A 59 11.25 -11.98 1.57
N VAL A 60 11.19 -13.28 1.29
CA VAL A 60 10.64 -13.85 0.04
C VAL A 60 9.47 -14.80 0.30
N ASN A 61 9.63 -15.74 1.23
CA ASN A 61 8.62 -16.71 1.71
C ASN A 61 7.98 -17.62 0.63
N LEU A 62 8.66 -17.87 -0.48
CA LEU A 62 8.20 -18.79 -1.52
C LEU A 62 8.66 -20.23 -1.20
N MET A 63 7.73 -21.12 -0.92
CA MET A 63 8.04 -22.47 -0.44
C MET A 63 7.83 -23.53 -1.54
N GLU A 64 8.37 -24.73 -1.29
CA GLU A 64 8.20 -25.90 -2.15
C GLU A 64 6.74 -26.32 -2.28
N GLY A 65 6.34 -26.82 -3.46
CA GLY A 65 5.08 -27.52 -3.68
C GLY A 65 4.35 -27.19 -4.96
N VAL A 66 3.16 -27.78 -5.10
CA VAL A 66 2.25 -27.54 -6.22
C VAL A 66 1.67 -26.12 -6.13
N ARG A 67 1.57 -25.44 -7.28
CA ARG A 67 1.04 -24.07 -7.40
C ARG A 67 0.10 -23.97 -8.59
N LEU A 68 -1.00 -23.23 -8.38
CA LEU A 68 -1.72 -22.59 -9.46
C LEU A 68 -1.18 -21.15 -9.55
N PHE A 69 -0.29 -20.93 -10.53
CA PHE A 69 0.36 -19.64 -10.70
C PHE A 69 -0.61 -18.59 -11.21
N ASP A 70 -1.42 -19.00 -12.20
CA ASP A 70 -2.38 -18.12 -12.83
C ASP A 70 -3.58 -18.91 -13.38
N LEU A 71 -4.78 -18.36 -13.24
CA LEU A 71 -5.99 -18.76 -13.95
C LEU A 71 -6.75 -17.50 -14.32
N ASN A 72 -6.89 -17.27 -15.61
CA ASN A 72 -7.74 -16.23 -16.17
C ASN A 72 -8.81 -16.92 -16.99
N LEU A 73 -10.07 -16.76 -16.59
CA LEU A 73 -11.21 -17.32 -17.26
C LEU A 73 -12.19 -16.21 -17.58
N PHE A 74 -12.54 -16.07 -18.82
CA PHE A 74 -13.52 -15.10 -19.32
C PHE A 74 -14.62 -15.83 -20.09
N GLY A 75 -15.88 -15.45 -19.85
CA GLY A 75 -17.02 -15.97 -20.57
C GLY A 75 -17.97 -14.84 -20.99
N GLU A 76 -18.40 -14.83 -22.24
CA GLU A 76 -19.32 -13.84 -22.80
C GLU A 76 -20.53 -14.52 -23.47
N ASP A 77 -21.74 -14.09 -23.10
CA ASP A 77 -22.98 -14.45 -23.80
C ASP A 77 -23.10 -13.61 -25.07
N LEU A 78 -22.79 -14.19 -26.22
CA LEU A 78 -22.84 -13.50 -27.54
C LEU A 78 -24.23 -13.00 -27.88
N GLN A 79 -25.27 -13.66 -27.38
CA GLN A 79 -26.66 -13.28 -27.63
C GLN A 79 -27.21 -12.24 -26.67
N LYS A 80 -26.55 -12.06 -25.51
CA LYS A 80 -26.94 -11.15 -24.40
C LYS A 80 -28.36 -11.39 -23.88
N LYS A 81 -28.86 -12.61 -24.00
CA LYS A 81 -30.23 -13.01 -23.62
C LYS A 81 -30.26 -13.66 -22.21
N GLY A 82 -29.13 -14.13 -21.72
CA GLY A 82 -28.99 -14.76 -20.39
C GLY A 82 -29.11 -13.75 -19.24
N ALA A 83 -29.11 -14.26 -18.02
CA ALA A 83 -29.06 -13.44 -16.81
C ALA A 83 -27.71 -12.73 -16.64
N VAL A 84 -26.66 -13.25 -17.25
CA VAL A 84 -25.27 -12.75 -17.21
C VAL A 84 -24.82 -12.52 -18.65
N ASP A 85 -24.26 -11.35 -18.97
CA ASP A 85 -23.68 -11.07 -20.28
C ASP A 85 -22.21 -11.45 -20.35
N ALA A 86 -21.48 -11.24 -19.25
CA ALA A 86 -20.07 -11.60 -19.15
C ALA A 86 -19.70 -11.95 -17.69
N PHE A 87 -18.75 -12.85 -17.57
CA PHE A 87 -18.10 -13.09 -16.29
C PHE A 87 -16.59 -13.27 -16.48
N GLN A 88 -15.85 -12.97 -15.41
CA GLN A 88 -14.41 -13.12 -15.36
C GLN A 88 -14.00 -13.71 -14.03
N LEU A 89 -13.09 -14.70 -14.04
CA LEU A 89 -12.45 -15.24 -12.86
C LEU A 89 -10.94 -15.13 -13.05
N ASN A 90 -10.27 -14.49 -12.10
CA ASN A 90 -8.82 -14.44 -12.02
C ASN A 90 -8.39 -15.04 -10.70
N LEU A 91 -7.50 -16.03 -10.74
CA LEU A 91 -6.83 -16.61 -9.58
C LEU A 91 -5.33 -16.51 -9.81
N ASN A 92 -4.60 -16.08 -8.80
CA ASN A 92 -3.15 -15.93 -8.91
C ASN A 92 -2.47 -16.37 -7.61
N GLY A 93 -1.34 -17.07 -7.72
CA GLY A 93 -0.49 -17.43 -6.59
C GLY A 93 -1.14 -18.38 -5.57
N ILE A 94 -2.08 -19.23 -6.00
CA ILE A 94 -2.72 -20.20 -5.09
C ILE A 94 -1.70 -21.25 -4.64
N GLY A 95 -1.53 -21.32 -3.32
CA GLY A 95 -0.49 -22.13 -2.67
C GLY A 95 0.74 -21.32 -2.24
N ASP A 96 0.91 -20.09 -2.70
CA ASP A 96 1.91 -19.14 -2.24
C ASP A 96 1.39 -18.31 -1.04
N PRO A 97 2.24 -17.55 -0.33
CA PRO A 97 1.83 -16.75 0.82
C PRO A 97 0.99 -15.52 0.43
N PHE A 98 0.82 -15.23 -0.86
CA PHE A 98 0.11 -14.04 -1.38
C PHE A 98 -0.95 -14.38 -2.43
N PRO A 99 -1.89 -15.33 -2.16
CA PRO A 99 -2.94 -15.67 -3.12
C PRO A 99 -3.89 -14.48 -3.37
N PHE A 100 -4.33 -14.39 -4.61
CA PHE A 100 -5.31 -13.42 -5.05
C PHE A 100 -6.42 -14.12 -5.84
N ALA A 101 -7.67 -13.68 -5.63
CA ALA A 101 -8.82 -14.10 -6.42
C ALA A 101 -9.69 -12.88 -6.75
N ARG A 102 -10.17 -12.80 -7.97
CA ARG A 102 -11.15 -11.81 -8.43
C ARG A 102 -12.20 -12.51 -9.27
N PHE A 103 -13.45 -12.23 -8.97
CA PHE A 103 -14.59 -12.69 -9.72
C PHE A 103 -15.46 -11.50 -10.11
N GLU A 104 -15.81 -11.39 -11.37
CA GLU A 104 -16.70 -10.36 -11.90
C GLU A 104 -17.83 -11.00 -12.68
N VAL A 105 -19.04 -10.45 -12.51
CA VAL A 105 -20.23 -10.82 -13.29
C VAL A 105 -20.93 -9.54 -13.72
N LYS A 106 -21.23 -9.45 -15.01
CA LYS A 106 -21.83 -8.27 -15.60
C LYS A 106 -23.10 -8.60 -16.38
N LYS A 107 -24.13 -7.79 -16.19
CA LYS A 107 -25.29 -7.69 -17.06
C LYS A 107 -25.42 -6.26 -17.54
N ASN A 108 -25.29 -6.06 -18.84
CA ASN A 108 -25.32 -4.73 -19.46
C ASN A 108 -26.53 -3.93 -18.99
N LYS A 109 -26.30 -2.68 -18.54
CA LYS A 109 -27.30 -1.74 -17.99
C LYS A 109 -28.03 -2.21 -16.73
N ALA A 110 -27.89 -3.44 -16.28
CA ALA A 110 -28.61 -3.97 -15.14
C ALA A 110 -27.74 -4.00 -13.87
N TYR A 111 -26.62 -4.72 -13.91
CA TYR A 111 -25.74 -4.82 -12.77
C TYR A 111 -24.29 -5.17 -13.13
N ASP A 112 -23.39 -4.83 -12.23
CA ASP A 112 -21.98 -5.21 -12.22
C ASP A 112 -21.63 -5.69 -10.79
N LEU A 113 -21.27 -6.96 -10.64
CA LEU A 113 -20.89 -7.57 -9.37
C LEU A 113 -19.41 -7.91 -9.42
N THR A 114 -18.65 -7.44 -8.45
CA THR A 114 -17.23 -7.75 -8.27
C THR A 114 -16.99 -8.32 -6.88
N ALA A 115 -16.32 -9.45 -6.81
CA ALA A 115 -15.80 -10.03 -5.57
C ALA A 115 -14.28 -10.15 -5.65
N THR A 116 -13.56 -9.77 -4.59
CA THR A 116 -12.11 -9.95 -4.50
C THR A 116 -11.73 -10.62 -3.20
N TYR A 117 -10.66 -11.41 -3.24
CA TYR A 117 -10.03 -11.98 -2.07
C TYR A 117 -8.52 -11.87 -2.22
N ARG A 118 -7.82 -11.49 -1.15
CA ARG A 118 -6.37 -11.44 -1.08
C ARG A 118 -5.90 -11.85 0.30
N GLU A 119 -4.84 -12.63 0.35
CA GLU A 119 -4.19 -13.04 1.58
C GLU A 119 -2.71 -12.62 1.55
N TYR A 120 -2.20 -12.25 2.70
CA TYR A 120 -0.79 -11.94 2.93
C TYR A 120 -0.33 -12.69 4.17
N LYS A 121 0.74 -13.47 4.02
CA LYS A 121 1.41 -14.14 5.14
C LYS A 121 2.77 -13.51 5.35
N TYR A 122 2.92 -12.83 6.47
CA TYR A 122 4.19 -12.27 6.91
C TYR A 122 4.81 -13.19 7.94
N PHE A 123 6.11 -13.31 7.87
CA PHE A 123 6.91 -14.03 8.84
C PHE A 123 8.07 -13.13 9.25
N THR A 124 8.31 -13.00 10.54
CA THR A 124 9.48 -12.32 11.08
C THR A 124 10.18 -13.25 12.05
N ALA A 125 11.48 -13.43 11.88
CA ALA A 125 12.34 -14.14 12.82
C ALA A 125 13.36 -13.14 13.33
N ARG A 126 13.29 -12.82 14.63
CA ARG A 126 14.35 -12.10 15.32
C ARG A 126 15.20 -13.08 16.11
N THR A 127 16.48 -13.12 15.81
CA THR A 127 17.52 -13.69 16.66
C THR A 127 18.06 -12.54 17.50
N GLU A 128 17.53 -12.34 18.69
CA GLU A 128 18.12 -11.38 19.61
C GLU A 128 19.26 -12.06 20.40
N GLU A 129 20.48 -11.72 20.06
CA GLU A 129 21.68 -12.14 20.80
C GLU A 129 21.87 -11.37 22.13
N THR A 130 21.10 -10.33 22.44
CA THR A 130 21.53 -9.37 23.44
C THR A 130 20.84 -9.43 24.80
N PHE A 131 19.62 -9.95 24.94
CA PHE A 131 18.98 -9.92 26.27
C PHE A 131 18.17 -11.15 26.69
N LEU A 132 17.75 -12.05 25.79
CA LEU A 132 16.91 -13.18 26.17
C LEU A 132 17.02 -14.37 25.20
N THR A 133 17.04 -15.55 25.78
CA THR A 133 17.23 -16.87 25.19
C THR A 133 16.08 -17.36 24.28
N ASP A 134 15.14 -16.53 23.89
CA ASP A 134 13.96 -16.98 23.14
C ASP A 134 13.96 -16.43 21.71
N ASN A 135 13.88 -17.35 20.74
CA ASN A 135 13.64 -17.05 19.34
C ASN A 135 12.25 -16.46 19.17
N PHE A 136 12.12 -15.15 19.08
CA PHE A 136 10.86 -14.49 18.77
C PHE A 136 10.59 -14.51 17.27
N SER A 137 10.07 -15.63 16.78
CA SER A 137 9.47 -15.66 15.47
C SER A 137 7.97 -15.41 15.55
N PHE A 138 7.45 -14.54 14.70
CA PHE A 138 6.01 -14.33 14.60
C PHE A 138 5.50 -14.48 13.17
N ASN A 139 4.28 -14.99 13.07
CA ASN A 139 3.56 -15.16 11.81
C ASN A 139 2.30 -14.31 11.86
N GLN A 140 2.17 -13.42 10.92
CA GLN A 140 0.96 -12.62 10.76
C GLN A 140 0.31 -12.96 9.41
N LYS A 141 -1.00 -13.20 9.45
CA LYS A 141 -1.81 -13.48 8.27
C LYS A 141 -2.90 -12.43 8.14
N THR A 142 -2.84 -11.64 7.08
CA THR A 142 -3.89 -10.67 6.74
C THR A 142 -4.71 -11.18 5.58
N LYS A 143 -6.02 -11.28 5.77
CA LYS A 143 -7.00 -11.63 4.74
C LYS A 143 -7.83 -10.41 4.42
N ARG A 144 -8.02 -10.11 3.14
CA ARG A 144 -8.87 -9.03 2.67
C ARG A 144 -9.89 -9.58 1.68
N GLY A 145 -11.16 -9.33 1.95
CA GLY A 145 -12.26 -9.68 1.07
C GLY A 145 -13.11 -8.47 0.73
N SER A 146 -13.60 -8.38 -0.49
CA SER A 146 -14.56 -7.35 -0.86
C SER A 146 -15.64 -7.94 -1.77
N LEU A 147 -16.86 -7.42 -1.62
CA LEU A 147 -17.99 -7.67 -2.51
C LEU A 147 -18.61 -6.32 -2.86
N ALA A 148 -18.73 -6.01 -4.13
CA ALA A 148 -19.34 -4.78 -4.61
C ALA A 148 -20.36 -5.08 -5.72
N LEU A 149 -21.58 -4.56 -5.55
CA LEU A 149 -22.66 -4.65 -6.51
C LEU A 149 -23.04 -3.24 -6.96
N THR A 150 -22.89 -2.96 -8.25
CA THR A 150 -23.40 -1.74 -8.88
C THR A 150 -24.66 -2.09 -9.65
N LEU A 151 -25.75 -1.41 -9.36
CA LEU A 151 -27.02 -1.52 -10.09
C LEU A 151 -27.15 -0.34 -11.06
N PHE A 152 -27.65 -0.63 -12.26
CA PHE A 152 -27.87 0.34 -13.34
C PHE A 152 -26.60 1.13 -13.73
N PRO A 153 -25.48 0.45 -14.03
CA PRO A 153 -24.17 1.10 -14.22
C PRO A 153 -24.10 2.08 -15.39
N ALA A 154 -25.03 2.00 -16.32
CA ALA A 154 -25.08 2.86 -17.50
C ALA A 154 -26.14 3.98 -17.41
N ASN A 155 -26.86 4.08 -16.30
CA ASN A 155 -27.93 5.06 -16.11
C ASN A 155 -27.42 6.34 -15.42
N ASP A 156 -28.18 7.40 -15.51
CA ASP A 156 -27.94 8.66 -14.80
C ASP A 156 -28.00 8.49 -13.26
N VAL A 157 -28.69 7.44 -12.81
CA VAL A 157 -28.73 7.05 -11.39
C VAL A 157 -28.16 5.65 -11.25
N ARG A 158 -27.11 5.53 -10.44
CA ARG A 158 -26.44 4.26 -10.13
C ARG A 158 -26.48 4.03 -8.62
N PHE A 159 -26.72 2.78 -8.22
CA PHE A 159 -26.66 2.38 -6.83
C PHE A 159 -25.48 1.41 -6.63
N ASN A 160 -24.72 1.60 -5.56
CA ASN A 160 -23.64 0.72 -5.20
C ASN A 160 -23.89 0.18 -3.79
N LEU A 161 -23.79 -1.13 -3.63
CA LEU A 161 -23.83 -1.82 -2.37
C LEU A 161 -22.52 -2.57 -2.20
N GLY A 162 -21.94 -2.56 -1.02
CA GLY A 162 -20.69 -3.26 -0.82
C GLY A 162 -20.44 -3.72 0.59
N TYR A 163 -19.53 -4.68 0.66
CA TYR A 163 -19.00 -5.25 1.88
C TYR A 163 -17.48 -5.42 1.74
N ASN A 164 -16.73 -4.92 2.71
CA ASN A 164 -15.29 -5.10 2.81
C ASN A 164 -14.96 -5.76 4.15
N ARG A 165 -14.06 -6.72 4.15
CA ARG A 165 -13.54 -7.35 5.36
C ARG A 165 -12.03 -7.38 5.32
N VAL A 166 -11.41 -7.00 6.43
CA VAL A 166 -9.99 -7.23 6.72
C VAL A 166 -9.92 -8.04 8.01
N GLN A 167 -9.20 -9.13 7.99
CA GLN A 167 -8.95 -9.96 9.16
C GLN A 167 -7.44 -10.14 9.31
N VAL A 168 -6.94 -9.99 10.53
CA VAL A 168 -5.54 -10.21 10.89
C VAL A 168 -5.50 -11.29 11.96
N ASP A 169 -4.87 -12.42 11.63
CA ASP A 169 -4.67 -13.54 12.53
C ASP A 169 -3.17 -13.80 12.71
N GLY A 170 -2.77 -14.37 13.81
CA GLY A 170 -1.42 -14.87 14.00
C GLY A 170 -0.75 -14.35 15.25
N THR A 171 0.52 -14.07 15.17
CA THR A 171 1.33 -13.66 16.33
C THR A 171 2.11 -12.40 16.03
N SER A 172 2.38 -11.63 17.07
CA SER A 172 3.20 -10.42 17.06
C SER A 172 4.09 -10.39 18.31
N ILE A 173 4.91 -9.36 18.43
CA ILE A 173 5.74 -9.10 19.61
C ILE A 173 5.37 -7.72 20.15
N VAL A 174 5.13 -7.65 21.46
CA VAL A 174 4.99 -6.39 22.17
C VAL A 174 6.34 -6.07 22.79
N PRO A 175 7.05 -5.02 22.34
CA PRO A 175 8.26 -4.55 23.00
C PRO A 175 7.90 -3.99 24.37
N MET A 176 8.58 -4.45 25.41
CA MET A 176 8.40 -3.97 26.77
C MET A 176 9.65 -3.20 27.20
N PRO A 177 9.50 -1.99 27.75
CA PRO A 177 10.63 -1.31 28.36
C PRO A 177 11.11 -2.12 29.59
N PHE A 178 12.40 -2.38 29.67
CA PHE A 178 13.09 -3.04 30.81
C PHE A 178 12.75 -4.52 31.09
N THR A 179 11.93 -5.16 30.25
CA THR A 179 11.58 -6.59 30.38
C THR A 179 11.67 -7.28 29.03
N PRO A 180 11.74 -8.63 29.02
CA PRO A 180 11.66 -9.38 27.77
C PRO A 180 10.44 -8.98 26.95
N SER A 181 10.62 -8.79 25.63
CA SER A 181 9.50 -8.67 24.69
C SER A 181 8.55 -9.85 24.87
N GLN A 182 7.26 -9.59 24.84
CA GLN A 182 6.25 -10.62 25.02
C GLN A 182 5.57 -10.96 23.70
N LYS A 183 5.22 -12.24 23.57
CA LYS A 183 4.45 -12.71 22.42
C LYS A 183 2.99 -12.25 22.56
N GLN A 184 2.44 -11.74 21.48
CA GLN A 184 1.03 -11.37 21.38
C GLN A 184 0.37 -12.25 20.33
N ASP A 185 -0.75 -12.88 20.65
CA ASP A 185 -1.61 -13.50 19.68
C ASP A 185 -2.61 -12.46 19.15
N LEU A 186 -2.72 -12.36 17.82
CA LEU A 186 -3.53 -11.39 17.11
C LEU A 186 -4.83 -12.05 16.61
N ASP A 187 -5.96 -11.43 16.90
CA ASP A 187 -7.25 -11.74 16.31
C ASP A 187 -8.02 -10.42 16.11
N GLU A 188 -7.86 -9.84 14.92
CA GLU A 188 -8.44 -8.56 14.56
C GLU A 188 -9.35 -8.71 13.35
N ALA A 189 -10.52 -8.08 13.39
CA ALA A 189 -11.45 -8.06 12.28
C ALA A 189 -12.01 -6.66 12.06
N PHE A 190 -11.92 -6.17 10.85
CA PHE A 190 -12.58 -4.95 10.38
C PHE A 190 -13.61 -5.33 9.31
N ASN A 191 -14.84 -4.81 9.45
CA ASN A 191 -15.89 -4.97 8.45
C ASN A 191 -16.44 -3.59 8.07
N GLU A 192 -16.65 -3.35 6.79
CA GLU A 192 -17.37 -2.21 6.26
C GLU A 192 -18.57 -2.69 5.44
N TYR A 193 -19.75 -2.19 5.75
CA TYR A 193 -20.96 -2.30 4.93
C TYR A 193 -21.28 -0.92 4.39
N PHE A 194 -21.51 -0.80 3.09
CA PHE A 194 -21.87 0.50 2.53
C PHE A 194 -22.97 0.41 1.47
N ALA A 195 -23.70 1.50 1.37
CA ALA A 195 -24.61 1.79 0.27
C ALA A 195 -24.31 3.19 -0.26
N SER A 196 -24.31 3.36 -1.58
CA SER A 196 -24.17 4.67 -2.19
C SER A 196 -25.04 4.82 -3.42
N ALA A 197 -25.34 6.07 -3.75
CA ALA A 197 -26.04 6.44 -4.97
C ALA A 197 -25.28 7.56 -5.68
N ASP A 198 -25.08 7.38 -6.99
CA ASP A 198 -24.52 8.39 -7.89
C ASP A 198 -25.62 8.91 -8.80
N PHE A 199 -25.78 10.23 -8.86
CA PHE A 199 -26.74 10.92 -9.68
C PHE A 199 -25.98 11.78 -10.70
N SER A 200 -26.13 11.50 -11.99
CA SER A 200 -25.58 12.29 -13.09
C SER A 200 -26.70 13.10 -13.73
N LEU A 201 -27.08 14.21 -13.09
CA LEU A 201 -28.07 15.15 -13.61
C LEU A 201 -27.40 16.05 -14.66
N SER A 202 -28.13 16.62 -15.57
CA SER A 202 -27.61 17.32 -16.76
C SER A 202 -26.44 18.32 -16.48
N LYS A 203 -26.39 18.92 -15.31
CA LYS A 203 -25.35 19.89 -14.90
C LYS A 203 -24.68 19.57 -13.58
N VAL A 204 -25.24 18.66 -12.79
CA VAL A 204 -24.76 18.36 -11.43
C VAL A 204 -24.52 16.85 -11.33
N ASN A 205 -23.36 16.47 -10.84
CA ASN A 205 -23.12 15.11 -10.38
C ASN A 205 -23.17 15.13 -8.85
N LEU A 206 -23.92 14.20 -8.27
CA LEU A 206 -24.08 14.06 -6.84
C LEU A 206 -23.76 12.63 -6.43
N HIS A 207 -22.94 12.47 -5.41
CA HIS A 207 -22.63 11.20 -4.77
C HIS A 207 -23.06 11.24 -3.31
N VAL A 208 -23.83 10.24 -2.90
CA VAL A 208 -24.25 10.05 -1.50
C VAL A 208 -23.82 8.66 -1.08
N LYS A 209 -23.11 8.54 0.04
CA LYS A 209 -22.67 7.26 0.61
C LYS A 209 -22.96 7.20 2.09
N GLN A 210 -23.50 6.06 2.54
CA GLN A 210 -23.60 5.68 3.94
C GLN A 210 -22.77 4.42 4.15
N SER A 211 -21.89 4.42 5.17
CA SER A 211 -21.12 3.25 5.59
C SER A 211 -21.35 2.97 7.07
N TYR A 212 -21.27 1.71 7.42
CA TYR A 212 -21.19 1.22 8.79
C TYR A 212 -19.94 0.33 8.90
N TRP A 213 -19.07 0.64 9.85
CA TRP A 213 -17.81 -0.09 10.09
C TRP A 213 -17.87 -0.72 11.47
N THR A 214 -17.35 -1.93 11.59
CA THR A 214 -17.06 -2.58 12.86
C THR A 214 -15.58 -2.96 12.90
N PHE A 215 -14.97 -2.75 14.04
CA PHE A 215 -13.64 -3.23 14.34
C PHE A 215 -13.68 -4.01 15.64
N ASP A 216 -13.24 -5.26 15.58
CA ASP A 216 -13.10 -6.17 16.71
C ASP A 216 -11.62 -6.53 16.85
N ASN A 217 -11.07 -6.39 18.05
CA ASN A 217 -9.69 -6.72 18.38
C ASN A 217 -9.68 -7.54 19.68
N ARG A 218 -9.23 -8.80 19.60
CA ARG A 218 -9.15 -9.75 20.71
C ARG A 218 -7.73 -10.25 20.87
N ASN A 219 -6.81 -9.34 21.09
CA ASN A 219 -5.42 -9.68 21.22
C ASN A 219 -5.09 -10.16 22.64
N THR A 220 -4.30 -11.22 22.74
CA THR A 220 -3.82 -11.74 24.02
C THR A 220 -2.30 -11.65 24.07
N ILE A 221 -1.75 -11.17 25.19
CA ILE A 221 -0.32 -11.14 25.46
C ILE A 221 0.00 -12.29 26.40
N ASP A 222 0.85 -13.20 25.92
CA ASP A 222 1.25 -14.39 26.67
C ASP A 222 2.67 -14.17 27.19
N GLY A 223 2.79 -13.88 28.46
CA GLY A 223 4.09 -13.60 29.08
C GLY A 223 4.13 -13.90 30.57
N PRO A 224 5.30 -14.30 31.11
CA PRO A 224 5.44 -14.67 32.52
C PRO A 224 5.25 -13.51 33.48
N THR A 225 5.43 -12.28 33.00
CA THR A 225 5.38 -11.06 33.83
C THR A 225 4.07 -10.30 33.73
N ARG A 226 3.31 -10.47 32.64
CA ARG A 226 2.09 -9.69 32.41
C ARG A 226 1.19 -10.35 31.36
N PRO A 227 0.52 -11.47 31.67
CA PRO A 227 -0.51 -11.97 30.78
C PRO A 227 -1.66 -10.96 30.75
N GLU A 228 -2.04 -10.56 29.55
CA GLU A 228 -3.03 -9.52 29.31
C GLU A 228 -3.93 -9.92 28.14
N SER A 229 -5.24 -9.76 28.27
CA SER A 229 -6.15 -9.84 27.15
C SER A 229 -6.80 -8.49 26.92
N ARG A 230 -6.86 -8.09 25.65
CA ARG A 230 -7.51 -6.88 25.18
C ARG A 230 -8.68 -7.24 24.30
N ASP A 231 -9.89 -6.89 24.71
CA ASP A 231 -11.10 -7.00 23.91
C ASP A 231 -11.56 -5.58 23.55
N GLU A 232 -11.41 -5.20 22.29
CA GLU A 232 -11.76 -3.88 21.80
C GLU A 232 -12.79 -4.01 20.68
N ASN A 233 -13.88 -3.27 20.82
CA ASN A 233 -14.93 -3.19 19.83
C ASN A 233 -15.19 -1.72 19.48
N VAL A 234 -15.18 -1.40 18.19
CA VAL A 234 -15.46 -0.06 17.69
C VAL A 234 -16.48 -0.13 16.57
N ASN A 235 -17.53 0.66 16.70
CA ASN A 235 -18.58 0.83 15.70
C ASN A 235 -18.54 2.25 15.14
N THR A 236 -18.56 2.40 13.82
CA THR A 236 -18.46 3.69 13.16
C THR A 236 -19.52 3.84 12.07
N TYR A 237 -20.24 4.94 12.09
CA TYR A 237 -21.16 5.36 11.04
C TYR A 237 -20.53 6.50 10.25
N VAL A 238 -20.48 6.38 8.92
CA VAL A 238 -19.90 7.41 8.04
C VAL A 238 -20.92 7.79 6.98
N SER A 239 -21.32 9.06 6.96
CA SER A 239 -22.20 9.65 5.96
C SER A 239 -21.40 10.61 5.10
N THR A 240 -21.45 10.46 3.78
CA THR A 240 -20.77 11.33 2.83
C THR A 240 -21.73 11.81 1.75
N ILE A 241 -21.69 13.10 1.47
CA ILE A 241 -22.34 13.71 0.33
C ILE A 241 -21.32 14.56 -0.43
N LYS A 242 -21.17 14.35 -1.73
CA LYS A 242 -20.26 15.13 -2.60
C LYS A 242 -20.99 15.49 -3.88
N GLY A 243 -20.77 16.72 -4.34
CA GLY A 243 -21.35 17.19 -5.59
C GLY A 243 -20.37 18.02 -6.37
N ASN A 244 -20.50 17.97 -7.70
CA ASN A 244 -19.80 18.86 -8.58
C ASN A 244 -20.72 19.37 -9.69
N THR A 245 -20.43 20.58 -10.18
CA THR A 245 -21.20 21.19 -11.26
C THR A 245 -20.30 22.07 -12.12
N ARG A 246 -20.63 22.13 -13.41
CA ARG A 246 -20.01 23.08 -14.33
C ARG A 246 -21.00 24.20 -14.66
N LEU A 247 -20.64 25.44 -14.34
CA LEU A 247 -21.41 26.62 -14.64
C LEU A 247 -20.84 27.32 -15.88
N GLY A 248 -21.49 27.10 -17.02
CA GLY A 248 -21.01 27.57 -18.31
C GLY A 248 -19.71 26.85 -18.72
N GLN A 249 -18.83 27.57 -19.44
CA GLN A 249 -17.56 27.03 -19.95
C GLN A 249 -16.36 27.36 -19.06
N ARG A 250 -16.56 28.14 -18.00
CA ARG A 250 -15.45 28.75 -17.25
C ARG A 250 -15.38 28.37 -15.79
N TRP A 251 -16.43 27.81 -15.19
CA TRP A 251 -16.52 27.56 -13.78
C TRP A 251 -16.78 26.09 -13.51
N ASP A 252 -15.90 25.45 -12.76
CA ASP A 252 -16.14 24.13 -12.18
C ASP A 252 -16.18 24.29 -10.64
N LEU A 253 -17.29 23.85 -10.06
CA LEU A 253 -17.55 23.90 -8.62
C LEU A 253 -17.64 22.49 -8.05
N SER A 254 -17.06 22.27 -6.89
CA SER A 254 -17.24 21.04 -6.12
C SER A 254 -17.51 21.37 -4.66
N ALA A 255 -18.32 20.56 -4.01
CA ALA A 255 -18.54 20.62 -2.58
C ALA A 255 -18.70 19.20 -2.03
N GLY A 256 -18.25 19.00 -0.80
CA GLY A 256 -18.38 17.73 -0.10
C GLY A 256 -18.56 17.93 1.40
N TYR A 257 -19.29 17.00 2.00
CA TYR A 257 -19.41 16.91 3.43
C TYR A 257 -19.36 15.46 3.87
N THR A 258 -18.56 15.19 4.90
CA THR A 258 -18.48 13.88 5.54
C THR A 258 -18.68 14.04 7.03
N TYR A 259 -19.57 13.24 7.59
CA TYR A 259 -19.77 13.06 9.00
C TYR A 259 -19.39 11.62 9.38
N ALA A 260 -18.60 11.47 10.43
CA ALA A 260 -18.32 10.17 11.02
C ALA A 260 -18.58 10.21 12.52
N HIS A 261 -19.26 9.18 13.02
CA HIS A 261 -19.51 8.94 14.43
C HIS A 261 -19.01 7.55 14.80
N SER A 262 -18.12 7.48 15.77
CA SER A 262 -17.55 6.22 16.25
C SER A 262 -17.79 6.08 17.74
N GLU A 263 -18.19 4.90 18.16
CA GLU A 263 -18.29 4.48 19.56
C GLU A 263 -17.40 3.26 19.75
N GLY A 264 -16.54 3.30 20.76
CA GLY A 264 -15.61 2.23 21.05
C GLY A 264 -15.56 1.88 22.52
N ARG A 265 -15.25 0.62 22.77
CA ARG A 265 -14.99 0.07 24.10
C ARG A 265 -13.77 -0.82 24.01
N ALA A 266 -12.87 -0.70 24.97
CA ALA A 266 -11.74 -1.59 25.17
C ALA A 266 -11.75 -2.09 26.62
N ASP A 267 -11.90 -3.39 26.80
CA ASP A 267 -11.77 -4.06 28.08
C ASP A 267 -10.36 -4.66 28.17
N LEU A 268 -9.66 -4.36 29.26
CA LEU A 268 -8.34 -4.85 29.56
C LEU A 268 -8.46 -5.80 30.74
N GLU A 269 -8.20 -7.09 30.51
CA GLU A 269 -8.13 -8.10 31.55
C GLU A 269 -6.67 -8.44 31.83
N THR A 270 -6.27 -8.39 33.10
CA THR A 270 -4.93 -8.67 33.55
C THR A 270 -4.94 -9.70 34.67
N THR A 271 -3.78 -10.30 34.97
CA THR A 271 -3.67 -11.21 36.11
C THR A 271 -3.90 -10.47 37.40
N PRO A 272 -4.78 -10.99 38.29
CA PRO A 272 -5.04 -10.35 39.59
C PRO A 272 -3.76 -10.08 40.40
N GLY A 273 -3.63 -8.84 40.84
CA GLY A 273 -2.52 -8.40 41.71
C GLY A 273 -1.36 -7.71 40.99
N LEU A 274 -1.30 -7.67 39.67
CA LEU A 274 -0.25 -6.97 38.92
C LEU A 274 -0.73 -5.64 38.30
N VAL A 275 -1.93 -5.61 37.74
CA VAL A 275 -2.56 -4.40 37.21
C VAL A 275 -4.07 -4.52 37.48
N THR A 276 -4.74 -3.41 37.70
CA THR A 276 -6.20 -3.40 37.87
C THR A 276 -6.85 -3.58 36.51
N PRO A 277 -7.79 -4.54 36.33
CA PRO A 277 -8.57 -4.63 35.11
C PRO A 277 -9.23 -3.28 34.81
N GLY A 278 -9.18 -2.85 33.57
CA GLY A 278 -9.68 -1.54 33.16
C GLY A 278 -10.65 -1.63 31.99
N ARG A 279 -11.58 -0.69 31.96
CA ARG A 279 -12.47 -0.50 30.83
C ARG A 279 -12.31 0.93 30.32
N ASN A 280 -12.02 1.05 29.04
CA ASN A 280 -11.98 2.30 28.33
C ASN A 280 -13.19 2.39 27.41
N THR A 281 -13.89 3.52 27.44
CA THR A 281 -14.91 3.85 26.44
C THR A 281 -14.54 5.15 25.76
N PHE A 282 -14.87 5.28 24.49
CA PHE A 282 -14.64 6.50 23.75
C PHE A 282 -15.70 6.73 22.68
N THR A 283 -15.93 7.97 22.40
CA THR A 283 -16.82 8.43 21.34
C THR A 283 -16.08 9.45 20.48
N PHE A 284 -16.12 9.30 19.17
CA PHE A 284 -15.56 10.26 18.21
C PHE A 284 -16.67 10.84 17.35
N ASN A 285 -16.65 12.15 17.18
CA ASN A 285 -17.47 12.87 16.20
C ASN A 285 -16.54 13.65 15.26
N THR A 286 -16.62 13.37 13.97
CA THR A 286 -15.79 14.01 12.97
C THR A 286 -16.66 14.65 11.90
N HIS A 287 -16.38 15.91 11.57
CA HIS A 287 -17.02 16.65 10.48
C HIS A 287 -15.94 17.16 9.53
N ILE A 288 -16.10 16.88 8.24
CA ILE A 288 -15.22 17.38 7.18
C ILE A 288 -16.10 18.05 6.12
N ALA A 289 -15.85 19.32 5.86
CA ALA A 289 -16.46 20.04 4.74
C ALA A 289 -15.37 20.46 3.75
N GLU A 290 -15.62 20.24 2.47
CA GLU A 290 -14.69 20.53 1.38
C GLU A 290 -15.39 21.37 0.33
N MET A 291 -14.71 22.37 -0.22
CA MET A 291 -15.19 23.19 -1.34
C MET A 291 -14.04 23.40 -2.32
N GLY A 292 -14.32 23.25 -3.60
CA GLY A 292 -13.36 23.51 -4.68
C GLY A 292 -13.99 24.39 -5.75
N LEU A 293 -13.20 25.31 -6.27
CA LEU A 293 -13.56 26.21 -7.35
C LEU A 293 -12.42 26.23 -8.36
N SER A 294 -12.72 25.92 -9.62
CA SER A 294 -11.82 26.18 -10.73
C SER A 294 -12.44 27.20 -11.68
N HIS A 295 -11.68 28.26 -11.99
CA HIS A 295 -12.15 29.34 -12.86
C HIS A 295 -11.15 29.65 -13.97
N LEU A 296 -11.61 29.51 -15.22
CA LEU A 296 -10.85 29.85 -16.41
C LEU A 296 -10.88 31.39 -16.60
N LEU A 297 -9.88 32.07 -16.04
CA LEU A 297 -9.74 33.54 -16.10
C LEU A 297 -9.54 34.01 -17.55
N THR A 298 -8.66 33.32 -18.28
CA THR A 298 -8.44 33.48 -19.72
C THR A 298 -8.24 32.12 -20.36
N GLN A 299 -8.15 32.04 -21.69
CA GLN A 299 -7.86 30.77 -22.39
C GLN A 299 -6.54 30.11 -21.97
N LYS A 300 -5.66 30.86 -21.26
CA LYS A 300 -4.33 30.40 -20.84
C LYS A 300 -4.10 30.45 -19.33
N LEU A 301 -5.07 30.95 -18.58
CA LEU A 301 -4.90 31.14 -17.13
C LEU A 301 -6.11 30.56 -16.40
N LEU A 302 -5.83 29.57 -15.53
CA LEU A 302 -6.80 28.88 -14.72
C LEU A 302 -6.48 29.11 -13.24
N LEU A 303 -7.48 29.51 -12.46
CA LEU A 303 -7.41 29.66 -11.01
C LEU A 303 -8.08 28.45 -10.36
N HIS A 304 -7.43 27.86 -9.37
CA HIS A 304 -7.98 26.86 -8.48
C HIS A 304 -7.99 27.40 -7.06
N LEU A 305 -9.11 27.27 -6.39
CA LEU A 305 -9.29 27.58 -4.97
C LEU A 305 -9.89 26.36 -4.30
N ASP A 306 -9.25 25.89 -3.24
CA ASP A 306 -9.74 24.78 -2.43
C ASP A 306 -9.80 25.20 -0.97
N TYR A 307 -10.86 24.81 -0.30
CA TYR A 307 -11.03 25.01 1.13
C TYR A 307 -11.49 23.71 1.78
N ARG A 308 -10.88 23.38 2.92
CA ARG A 308 -11.25 22.25 3.76
C ARG A 308 -11.36 22.66 5.20
N PHE A 309 -12.50 22.37 5.78
CA PHE A 309 -12.77 22.42 7.21
C PHE A 309 -12.78 21.02 7.77
N HIS A 310 -12.16 20.81 8.92
CA HIS A 310 -12.14 19.54 9.64
C HIS A 310 -12.24 19.81 11.12
N THR A 311 -13.21 19.19 11.78
CA THR A 311 -13.28 19.14 13.25
C THR A 311 -13.50 17.70 13.70
N GLN A 312 -12.88 17.37 14.82
CA GLN A 312 -13.02 16.07 15.47
C GLN A 312 -13.08 16.31 16.98
N ASN A 313 -14.10 15.75 17.62
CA ASN A 313 -14.23 15.74 19.05
C ASN A 313 -14.22 14.29 19.52
N GLN A 314 -13.49 14.03 20.58
CA GLN A 314 -13.42 12.74 21.24
C GLN A 314 -13.69 12.95 22.72
N ASP A 315 -14.59 12.15 23.26
CA ASP A 315 -14.81 11.99 24.68
C ASP A 315 -14.50 10.55 25.08
N GLY A 316 -13.78 10.36 26.18
CA GLY A 316 -13.42 9.03 26.67
C GLY A 316 -13.53 8.94 28.19
N SER A 317 -13.67 7.72 28.70
CA SER A 317 -13.58 7.43 30.11
C SER A 317 -12.72 6.20 30.35
N ILE A 318 -11.97 6.21 31.45
CA ILE A 318 -11.19 5.08 31.94
C ILE A 318 -11.72 4.71 33.31
N GLU A 319 -12.28 3.50 33.40
CA GLU A 319 -12.77 2.94 34.66
C GLU A 319 -11.64 2.12 35.32
N ASN A 320 -11.48 2.24 36.63
CA ASN A 320 -10.57 1.46 37.49
C ASN A 320 -9.08 1.84 37.49
N GLU A 321 -8.67 2.93 36.84
CA GLU A 321 -7.35 3.51 37.07
C GLU A 321 -7.44 4.66 38.08
N PRO A 322 -6.69 4.62 39.22
CA PRO A 322 -6.67 5.74 40.15
C PRO A 322 -6.04 6.96 39.48
N GLY A 323 -6.82 8.04 39.32
CA GLY A 323 -6.34 9.33 38.88
C GLY A 323 -6.70 9.74 37.45
N ILE A 324 -7.28 8.86 36.63
CA ILE A 324 -7.80 9.22 35.30
C ILE A 324 -9.26 8.81 35.25
N SER A 325 -10.18 9.77 35.19
CA SER A 325 -11.61 9.50 35.10
C SER A 325 -12.24 9.80 33.76
N SER A 326 -11.72 10.78 33.02
CA SER A 326 -12.18 11.16 31.69
C SER A 326 -11.04 11.71 30.86
N THR A 327 -11.18 11.60 29.54
CA THR A 327 -10.28 12.21 28.58
C THR A 327 -11.10 12.92 27.52
N SER A 328 -10.68 14.09 27.09
CA SER A 328 -11.27 14.76 25.95
C SER A 328 -10.20 15.21 24.97
N TYR A 329 -10.54 15.19 23.69
CA TYR A 329 -9.67 15.67 22.62
C TYR A 329 -10.53 16.43 21.62
N SER A 330 -10.11 17.62 21.26
CA SER A 330 -10.72 18.35 20.17
C SER A 330 -9.68 18.79 19.13
N LEU A 331 -10.06 18.63 17.89
CA LEU A 331 -9.30 19.11 16.73
C LEU A 331 -10.18 20.03 15.90
N TYR A 332 -9.66 21.19 15.59
CA TYR A 332 -10.26 22.14 14.65
C TYR A 332 -9.21 22.53 13.62
N ALA A 333 -9.47 22.30 12.35
CA ALA A 333 -8.51 22.62 11.29
C ALA A 333 -9.20 23.26 10.08
N ASN A 334 -8.59 24.32 9.57
CA ASN A 334 -8.95 24.97 8.32
C ASN A 334 -7.77 24.93 7.38
N THR A 335 -8.00 24.57 6.13
CA THR A 335 -6.98 24.60 5.08
C THR A 335 -7.53 25.33 3.86
N GLY A 336 -6.87 26.38 3.44
CA GLY A 336 -7.13 27.10 2.20
C GLY A 336 -5.98 26.94 1.24
N THR A 337 -6.26 26.68 -0.04
CA THR A 337 -5.25 26.61 -1.10
C THR A 337 -5.70 27.48 -2.27
N ALA A 338 -4.80 28.30 -2.78
CA ALA A 338 -5.00 29.05 -4.02
C ALA A 338 -3.87 28.75 -4.99
N GLN A 339 -4.20 28.34 -6.20
CA GLN A 339 -3.24 27.96 -7.23
C GLN A 339 -3.60 28.56 -8.58
N LEU A 340 -2.61 29.07 -9.27
CA LEU A 340 -2.71 29.54 -10.64
C LEU A 340 -1.98 28.59 -11.57
N GLU A 341 -2.65 28.19 -12.63
CA GLU A 341 -2.08 27.44 -13.75
C GLU A 341 -2.03 28.32 -14.98
N TYR A 342 -0.83 28.51 -15.55
CA TYR A 342 -0.60 29.34 -16.72
C TYR A 342 -0.03 28.51 -17.87
N LEU A 343 -0.70 28.58 -19.03
CA LEU A 343 -0.33 27.91 -20.28
C LEU A 343 0.18 28.93 -21.32
N PRO A 344 1.41 29.44 -21.20
CA PRO A 344 1.95 30.42 -22.14
C PRO A 344 2.00 29.88 -23.57
N ARG A 345 2.28 28.58 -23.70
CA ARG A 345 2.34 27.83 -24.96
C ARG A 345 1.71 26.45 -24.77
N ALA A 346 1.30 25.81 -25.85
CA ALA A 346 0.69 24.48 -25.83
C ALA A 346 1.60 23.37 -25.25
N ASN A 347 2.90 23.62 -25.20
CA ASN A 347 3.92 22.70 -24.70
C ASN A 347 4.55 23.11 -23.35
N LEU A 348 4.00 24.12 -22.68
CA LEU A 348 4.51 24.63 -21.41
C LEU A 348 3.35 24.96 -20.48
N THR A 349 3.32 24.31 -19.33
CA THR A 349 2.40 24.62 -18.22
C THR A 349 3.22 25.02 -17.00
N LEU A 350 2.89 26.16 -16.44
CA LEU A 350 3.47 26.68 -15.19
C LEU A 350 2.37 26.69 -14.12
N ARG A 351 2.66 26.20 -12.93
CA ARG A 351 1.75 26.29 -11.78
C ARG A 351 2.47 26.95 -10.61
N GLY A 352 1.75 27.80 -9.91
CA GLY A 352 2.19 28.39 -8.67
C GLY A 352 1.03 28.52 -7.71
N GLY A 353 1.24 28.19 -6.45
CA GLY A 353 0.19 28.20 -5.46
C GLY A 353 0.69 28.45 -4.04
N TYR A 354 -0.25 28.84 -3.21
CA TYR A 354 -0.05 29.06 -1.80
C TYR A 354 -1.13 28.33 -0.99
N ARG A 355 -0.70 27.73 0.13
CA ARG A 355 -1.55 27.02 1.06
C ARG A 355 -1.39 27.62 2.45
N ILE A 356 -2.49 27.85 3.12
CA ILE A 356 -2.53 28.20 4.53
C ILE A 356 -3.32 27.13 5.28
N GLN A 357 -2.81 26.72 6.42
CA GLN A 357 -3.50 25.79 7.31
C GLN A 357 -3.42 26.33 8.74
N TYR A 358 -4.56 26.45 9.36
CA TYR A 358 -4.69 26.69 10.78
C TYR A 358 -5.22 25.43 11.43
N ARG A 359 -4.60 24.98 12.52
CA ARG A 359 -5.03 23.81 13.30
C ARG A 359 -4.95 24.16 14.78
N ASN A 360 -6.01 23.88 15.51
CA ASN A 360 -6.06 23.91 16.95
C ASN A 360 -6.28 22.50 17.47
N ILE A 361 -5.51 22.08 18.44
CA ILE A 361 -5.61 20.80 19.13
C ILE A 361 -5.71 21.11 20.62
N ASP A 362 -6.76 20.62 21.24
CA ASP A 362 -7.02 20.76 22.65
C ASP A 362 -7.19 19.36 23.23
N TYR A 363 -6.46 19.05 24.30
CA TYR A 363 -6.45 17.73 24.93
C TYR A 363 -6.48 17.87 26.43
N ASP A 364 -7.48 17.26 27.08
CA ASP A 364 -7.63 17.15 28.52
C ASP A 364 -7.64 15.66 28.91
N ASN A 365 -6.73 15.24 29.78
CA ASN A 365 -6.64 13.88 30.28
C ASN A 365 -7.25 13.68 31.68
N GLY A 366 -7.89 14.73 32.25
CA GLY A 366 -8.54 14.67 33.55
C GLY A 366 -7.63 14.34 34.74
N VAL A 367 -6.31 14.30 34.52
CA VAL A 367 -5.34 14.02 35.59
C VAL A 367 -4.90 15.31 36.25
N GLU A 368 -5.36 15.57 37.48
CA GLU A 368 -4.67 16.51 38.36
C GLU A 368 -3.31 15.91 38.72
N ARG A 369 -2.26 16.36 38.05
CA ARG A 369 -0.88 15.96 38.38
C ARG A 369 -0.50 16.49 39.75
N THR A 370 -0.68 15.69 40.77
CA THR A 370 -0.08 15.96 42.08
C THR A 370 1.43 15.77 42.01
N GLY A 371 2.19 16.84 41.73
CA GLY A 371 3.52 17.04 42.24
C GLY A 371 4.71 16.54 41.45
N VAL A 372 4.62 16.13 40.20
CA VAL A 372 5.81 15.86 39.35
C VAL A 372 5.72 16.68 38.07
N SER A 373 6.34 17.87 38.13
CA SER A 373 6.62 18.66 36.90
C SER A 373 7.77 17.94 36.16
N LEU A 374 7.43 17.13 35.16
CA LEU A 374 8.38 16.77 34.11
C LEU A 374 8.50 18.04 33.25
N GLY A 375 9.55 18.83 33.46
CA GLY A 375 9.78 20.17 32.93
C GLY A 375 9.61 20.36 31.42
N GLY A 376 8.39 20.37 30.97
CA GLY A 376 7.94 20.71 29.64
C GLY A 376 6.56 21.34 29.77
N GLU A 377 6.31 22.43 29.05
CA GLU A 377 4.99 23.00 28.90
C GLU A 377 4.05 21.89 28.48
N ASP A 378 2.97 21.69 29.22
CA ASP A 378 1.94 20.69 28.88
C ASP A 378 1.35 21.03 27.51
N PRO A 379 1.39 20.14 26.51
CA PRO A 379 0.88 20.44 25.17
C PRO A 379 -0.64 20.34 25.07
N TYR A 380 -1.35 20.80 26.09
CA TYR A 380 -2.82 20.64 26.19
C TYR A 380 -3.61 21.52 25.23
N ASP A 381 -3.03 22.62 24.80
CA ASP A 381 -3.63 23.54 23.83
C ASP A 381 -2.56 24.02 22.85
N THR A 382 -2.62 23.50 21.62
CA THR A 382 -1.62 23.79 20.60
C THR A 382 -2.24 24.39 19.35
N HIS A 383 -1.83 25.61 19.05
CA HIS A 383 -2.18 26.28 17.80
C HIS A 383 -1.06 26.11 16.79
N ILE A 384 -1.37 25.65 15.60
CA ILE A 384 -0.42 25.50 14.53
C ILE A 384 -0.91 26.28 13.32
N LEU A 385 -0.12 27.26 12.89
CA LEU A 385 -0.31 27.94 11.64
C LEU A 385 0.77 27.47 10.66
N ALA A 386 0.35 26.93 9.53
CA ALA A 386 1.26 26.48 8.49
C ALA A 386 1.07 27.29 7.22
N HIS A 387 2.19 27.71 6.65
CA HIS A 387 2.30 28.40 5.37
C HIS A 387 2.99 27.48 4.37
N GLY A 388 2.34 27.20 3.26
CA GLY A 388 2.89 26.33 2.22
C GLY A 388 2.86 27.00 0.85
N TRP A 389 3.81 26.66 0.02
CA TRP A 389 3.88 27.08 -1.38
C TRP A 389 4.20 25.90 -2.28
N ILE A 390 3.66 25.96 -3.49
CA ILE A 390 3.90 24.98 -4.53
C ILE A 390 4.22 25.68 -5.83
N GLY A 391 5.23 25.19 -6.53
CA GLY A 391 5.54 25.61 -7.88
C GLY A 391 5.83 24.39 -8.74
N SER A 392 5.30 24.36 -9.96
CA SER A 392 5.64 23.30 -10.89
C SER A 392 5.71 23.77 -12.34
N VAL A 393 6.52 23.07 -13.12
CA VAL A 393 6.66 23.27 -14.55
C VAL A 393 6.50 21.92 -15.26
N ASP A 394 5.62 21.87 -16.27
CA ASP A 394 5.53 20.79 -17.24
C ASP A 394 5.90 21.37 -18.61
N TRP A 395 7.01 20.91 -19.15
CA TRP A 395 7.58 21.47 -20.36
C TRP A 395 7.95 20.37 -21.35
N LYS A 396 7.46 20.51 -22.57
CA LYS A 396 7.79 19.64 -23.71
C LYS A 396 8.51 20.46 -24.79
N PRO A 397 9.82 20.79 -24.58
CA PRO A 397 10.55 21.63 -25.53
C PRO A 397 10.57 21.06 -26.93
N TYR A 398 10.63 19.73 -27.02
CA TYR A 398 10.59 18.96 -28.26
C TYR A 398 9.58 17.83 -28.11
N LYS A 399 9.11 17.27 -29.24
CA LYS A 399 8.19 16.12 -29.24
C LYS A 399 8.75 14.90 -28.51
N VAL A 400 10.07 14.77 -28.47
CA VAL A 400 10.82 13.65 -27.89
C VAL A 400 11.27 13.90 -26.45
N LEU A 401 11.12 15.10 -25.92
CA LEU A 401 11.60 15.46 -24.58
C LEU A 401 10.46 16.06 -23.73
N SER A 402 10.21 15.45 -22.57
CA SER A 402 9.30 15.95 -21.55
C SER A 402 10.06 16.15 -20.24
N VAL A 403 9.93 17.33 -19.65
CA VAL A 403 10.54 17.70 -18.38
C VAL A 403 9.43 18.16 -17.44
N PHE A 404 9.34 17.55 -16.29
CA PHE A 404 8.49 17.96 -15.18
C PHE A 404 9.36 18.32 -13.99
N GLY A 405 9.11 19.49 -13.39
CA GLY A 405 9.72 19.92 -12.14
C GLY A 405 8.65 20.40 -11.17
N GLU A 406 8.80 20.08 -9.90
CA GLU A 406 7.92 20.50 -8.81
C GLU A 406 8.75 20.85 -7.58
N TYR A 407 8.37 21.93 -6.91
CA TYR A 407 8.89 22.28 -5.60
C TYR A 407 7.71 22.62 -4.69
N GLN A 408 7.74 22.08 -3.48
CA GLN A 408 6.81 22.37 -2.41
C GLN A 408 7.61 22.76 -1.16
N GLY A 409 7.16 23.80 -0.47
CA GLY A 409 7.70 24.20 0.81
C GLY A 409 6.58 24.43 1.80
N ALA A 410 6.84 24.21 3.08
CA ALA A 410 5.96 24.53 4.18
C ALA A 410 6.74 24.99 5.40
N GLN A 411 6.19 25.93 6.15
CA GLN A 411 6.65 26.40 7.45
C GLN A 411 5.51 26.29 8.45
N PHE A 412 5.83 25.83 9.66
CA PHE A 412 4.92 25.64 10.77
C PHE A 412 5.42 26.48 11.94
N ASP A 413 4.58 27.31 12.52
CA ASP A 413 4.97 28.21 13.62
C ASP A 413 5.10 27.49 14.96
N ASN A 414 4.40 26.36 15.14
CA ASN A 414 4.41 25.62 16.39
C ASN A 414 4.24 24.11 16.10
N PRO A 415 5.34 23.36 15.94
CA PRO A 415 5.26 21.94 15.68
C PRO A 415 4.71 21.18 16.89
N TYR A 416 3.72 20.31 16.64
CA TYR A 416 2.97 19.60 17.68
C TYR A 416 3.82 18.62 18.52
N THR A 417 4.77 17.96 17.89
CA THR A 417 5.65 16.98 18.56
C THR A 417 7.11 17.29 18.26
N ARG A 418 8.02 16.74 19.04
CA ARG A 418 9.47 16.89 18.88
C ARG A 418 9.96 16.49 17.48
N ILE A 419 9.34 15.46 16.88
CA ILE A 419 9.65 14.99 15.53
C ILE A 419 8.77 15.66 14.45
N SER A 420 7.90 16.60 14.83
CA SER A 420 7.14 17.39 13.85
C SER A 420 8.05 18.46 13.25
N PRO A 421 8.11 18.61 11.93
CA PRO A 421 8.97 19.61 11.31
C PRO A 421 8.42 21.04 11.54
N GLU A 422 9.32 21.98 11.80
CA GLU A 422 9.05 23.41 11.68
C GLU A 422 9.10 23.85 10.20
N SER A 423 9.93 23.17 9.40
CA SER A 423 9.95 23.38 7.96
C SER A 423 10.06 22.08 7.17
N GLU A 424 9.35 22.03 6.04
CA GLU A 424 9.42 20.93 5.09
C GLU A 424 9.65 21.48 3.67
N ASN A 425 10.58 20.84 2.93
CA ASN A 425 10.86 21.15 1.55
C ASN A 425 10.86 19.85 0.73
N LEU A 426 10.24 19.87 -0.44
CA LEU A 426 10.16 18.76 -1.38
C LEU A 426 10.47 19.27 -2.78
N GLY A 427 11.51 18.75 -3.41
CA GLY A 427 11.82 18.95 -4.82
C GLY A 427 11.62 17.65 -5.60
N LYS A 428 11.01 17.74 -6.77
CA LYS A 428 10.83 16.59 -7.66
C LYS A 428 11.13 16.99 -9.10
N VAL A 429 11.92 16.16 -9.80
CA VAL A 429 12.20 16.32 -11.23
C VAL A 429 11.93 15.00 -11.94
N ARG A 430 11.32 15.05 -13.10
CA ARG A 430 11.13 13.90 -13.99
C ARG A 430 11.47 14.32 -15.41
N ILE A 431 12.29 13.51 -16.07
CA ILE A 431 12.69 13.69 -17.47
C ILE A 431 12.33 12.42 -18.22
N LYS A 432 11.70 12.57 -19.38
CA LYS A 432 11.47 11.49 -20.34
C LYS A 432 12.04 11.90 -21.69
N TYR A 433 12.80 11.02 -22.30
CA TYR A 433 13.43 11.25 -23.57
C TYR A 433 13.24 10.07 -24.51
N ASP A 434 12.47 10.28 -25.56
CA ASP A 434 12.32 9.35 -26.68
C ASP A 434 13.51 9.61 -27.62
N THR A 435 14.49 8.75 -27.61
CA THR A 435 15.73 8.97 -28.34
C THR A 435 15.52 8.90 -29.87
N PRO A 436 16.47 9.42 -30.68
CA PRO A 436 16.45 9.18 -32.15
C PRO A 436 16.60 7.70 -32.53
N ILE A 437 17.12 6.88 -31.63
CA ILE A 437 17.17 5.43 -31.80
C ILE A 437 15.76 4.88 -31.64
N LYS A 438 15.25 4.29 -32.69
CA LYS A 438 13.88 3.76 -32.73
C LYS A 438 13.65 2.78 -31.57
N ASN A 439 12.57 3.02 -30.81
CA ASN A 439 12.15 2.22 -29.66
C ASN A 439 13.15 2.22 -28.45
N LEU A 440 14.02 3.21 -28.34
CA LEU A 440 14.82 3.43 -27.15
C LEU A 440 14.25 4.63 -26.37
N ASN A 441 13.72 4.36 -25.17
CA ASN A 441 13.18 5.35 -24.27
C ASN A 441 14.06 5.44 -23.05
N LEU A 442 14.36 6.68 -22.63
CA LEU A 442 15.12 6.97 -21.42
C LEU A 442 14.24 7.77 -20.46
N SER A 443 14.35 7.50 -19.18
CA SER A 443 13.70 8.30 -18.16
C SER A 443 14.62 8.49 -16.95
N GLY A 444 14.47 9.64 -16.30
CA GLY A 444 15.14 9.95 -15.05
C GLY A 444 14.16 10.61 -14.10
N THR A 445 14.24 10.27 -12.81
CA THR A 445 13.51 10.93 -11.73
C THR A 445 14.48 11.30 -10.63
N GLY A 446 14.23 12.46 -9.99
CA GLY A 446 14.92 12.87 -8.79
C GLY A 446 13.91 13.38 -7.79
N VAL A 447 14.06 12.99 -6.54
CA VAL A 447 13.26 13.48 -5.40
C VAL A 447 14.24 13.91 -4.32
N TRP A 448 14.02 15.08 -3.79
CA TRP A 448 14.70 15.58 -2.61
C TRP A 448 13.66 16.04 -1.61
N ARG A 449 13.78 15.57 -0.37
CA ARG A 449 12.93 15.98 0.74
C ARG A 449 13.81 16.34 1.93
N ARG A 450 13.49 17.44 2.57
CA ARG A 450 14.13 17.84 3.82
C ARG A 450 13.08 18.32 4.80
N ARG A 451 13.15 17.81 6.04
CA ARG A 451 12.33 18.19 7.18
C ARG A 451 13.27 18.60 8.31
N VAL A 452 12.98 19.71 8.92
CA VAL A 452 13.84 20.26 9.97
C VAL A 452 12.97 20.83 11.09
N ASN A 453 13.36 20.56 12.33
CA ASN A 453 12.91 21.26 13.51
C ASN A 453 14.16 21.65 14.32
N PRO A 454 14.67 22.88 14.14
CA PRO A 454 15.91 23.33 14.78
C PRO A 454 15.81 23.38 16.29
N ASP A 455 14.63 23.69 16.84
CA ASP A 455 14.40 23.78 18.29
C ASP A 455 14.50 22.43 19.00
N GLN A 456 14.39 21.35 18.25
CA GLN A 456 14.45 19.97 18.75
C GLN A 456 15.63 19.17 18.17
N ASP A 457 16.59 19.84 17.52
CA ASP A 457 17.71 19.20 16.82
C ASP A 457 17.29 18.03 15.91
N TYR A 458 16.07 18.15 15.33
CA TYR A 458 15.51 17.14 14.42
C TYR A 458 15.75 17.53 12.98
N SER A 459 16.36 16.63 12.21
CA SER A 459 16.45 16.78 10.76
C SER A 459 16.37 15.43 10.04
N VAL A 460 15.57 15.39 8.97
CA VAL A 460 15.51 14.25 8.04
C VAL A 460 15.74 14.76 6.63
N GLU A 461 16.71 14.19 5.94
CA GLU A 461 16.93 14.44 4.54
C GLU A 461 16.90 13.14 3.74
N VAL A 462 16.09 13.12 2.67
CA VAL A 462 15.99 12.00 1.74
C VAL A 462 16.29 12.50 0.34
N ARG A 463 17.20 11.83 -0.36
CA ARG A 463 17.50 12.06 -1.78
C ARG A 463 17.35 10.74 -2.52
N ASP A 464 16.54 10.74 -3.56
CA ASP A 464 16.34 9.62 -4.47
C ASP A 464 16.62 10.08 -5.89
N VAL A 465 17.46 9.34 -6.61
CA VAL A 465 17.74 9.59 -8.02
C VAL A 465 17.67 8.27 -8.76
N SER A 466 16.81 8.20 -9.77
CA SER A 466 16.68 7.00 -10.58
C SER A 466 16.77 7.30 -12.08
N PHE A 467 17.38 6.38 -12.81
CA PHE A 467 17.44 6.38 -14.27
C PHE A 467 16.96 5.04 -14.78
N ALA A 468 16.18 5.05 -15.86
CA ALA A 468 15.73 3.85 -16.52
C ALA A 468 15.84 3.97 -18.04
N ALA A 469 16.11 2.84 -18.68
CA ALA A 469 16.17 2.68 -20.13
C ALA A 469 15.34 1.47 -20.53
N ALA A 470 14.52 1.63 -21.59
CA ALA A 470 13.80 0.53 -22.24
C ALA A 470 14.09 0.56 -23.72
N TYR A 471 14.49 -0.59 -24.29
CA TYR A 471 14.87 -0.70 -25.67
C TYR A 471 14.31 -1.95 -26.34
N GLN A 472 13.69 -1.75 -27.49
CA GLN A 472 13.27 -2.82 -28.39
C GLN A 472 13.92 -2.61 -29.78
N PRO A 473 15.03 -3.30 -30.08
CA PRO A 473 15.77 -3.11 -31.32
C PRO A 473 14.89 -3.34 -32.56
N ALA A 474 14.88 -2.40 -33.50
CA ALA A 474 14.05 -2.53 -34.71
C ALA A 474 14.48 -3.73 -35.59
N PHE A 475 15.73 -4.14 -35.52
CA PHE A 475 16.29 -5.30 -36.24
C PHE A 475 16.01 -6.64 -35.52
N LEU A 476 15.61 -6.59 -34.22
CA LEU A 476 15.21 -7.75 -33.42
C LEU A 476 13.90 -7.42 -32.67
N PRO A 477 12.76 -7.33 -33.34
CA PRO A 477 11.51 -6.81 -32.77
C PRO A 477 10.91 -7.69 -31.65
N LYS A 478 11.44 -8.91 -31.49
CA LYS A 478 11.05 -9.83 -30.41
C LYS A 478 11.98 -9.75 -29.18
N LEU A 479 13.00 -8.90 -29.22
CA LEU A 479 13.89 -8.64 -28.10
C LEU A 479 13.43 -7.38 -27.38
N THR A 480 13.22 -7.48 -26.08
CA THR A 480 13.00 -6.34 -25.18
C THR A 480 14.09 -6.31 -24.14
N LEU A 481 14.67 -5.15 -23.92
CA LEU A 481 15.70 -4.88 -22.91
C LEU A 481 15.21 -3.76 -22.02
N ASP A 482 15.39 -3.92 -20.72
CA ASP A 482 15.19 -2.86 -19.74
C ASP A 482 16.33 -2.84 -18.73
N ALA A 483 16.64 -1.66 -18.22
CA ALA A 483 17.63 -1.47 -17.17
C ALA A 483 17.25 -0.25 -16.34
N SER A 484 17.52 -0.31 -15.05
CA SER A 484 17.40 0.85 -14.16
C SER A 484 18.51 0.88 -13.12
N VAL A 485 18.81 2.09 -12.67
CA VAL A 485 19.66 2.36 -11.51
C VAL A 485 18.95 3.36 -10.62
N THR A 486 18.90 3.08 -9.33
CA THR A 486 18.39 3.99 -8.31
C THR A 486 19.46 4.15 -7.24
N TYR A 487 19.68 5.39 -6.84
CA TYR A 487 20.50 5.76 -5.70
C TYR A 487 19.62 6.52 -4.69
N GLU A 488 19.59 6.03 -3.47
CA GLU A 488 18.84 6.63 -2.36
C GLU A 488 19.81 6.95 -1.21
N MET A 489 19.63 8.11 -0.61
CA MET A 489 20.36 8.55 0.56
C MET A 489 19.34 9.02 1.60
N ILE A 490 19.44 8.50 2.80
CA ILE A 490 18.64 8.88 3.97
C ILE A 490 19.59 9.32 5.06
N GLN A 491 19.40 10.54 5.56
CA GLN A 491 20.08 11.07 6.73
C GLN A 491 19.03 11.50 7.73
N ASN A 492 19.11 10.99 8.94
CA ASN A 492 18.23 11.35 10.04
C ASN A 492 19.08 11.68 11.27
N GLU A 493 18.81 12.81 11.87
CA GLU A 493 19.37 13.25 13.14
C GLU A 493 18.24 13.62 14.08
N GLU A 494 18.29 13.14 15.32
CA GLU A 494 17.26 13.39 16.31
C GLU A 494 17.85 13.32 17.72
N ASP A 495 17.50 14.27 18.57
CA ASP A 495 17.82 14.22 19.99
C ASP A 495 16.68 13.53 20.75
N ILE A 496 16.93 12.32 21.26
CA ILE A 496 15.99 11.55 22.06
C ILE A 496 16.27 11.80 23.54
N PRO A 497 15.26 12.22 24.34
CA PRO A 497 15.43 12.32 25.78
C PRO A 497 15.63 10.94 26.38
N ASN A 498 16.68 10.76 27.13
CA ASN A 498 16.84 9.58 27.97
C ASN A 498 16.19 9.87 29.34
N GLU A 499 14.94 9.42 29.51
CA GLU A 499 14.13 9.68 30.71
C GLU A 499 14.65 8.93 31.96
N ASP A 500 15.60 8.00 31.80
CA ASP A 500 16.20 7.24 32.92
C ASP A 500 17.15 8.09 33.78
N PHE A 501 17.49 9.29 33.32
CA PHE A 501 18.39 10.20 34.04
C PHE A 501 17.66 11.46 34.50
N THR A 502 17.86 11.82 35.75
CA THR A 502 17.42 13.11 36.29
C THR A 502 18.65 13.97 36.62
N PRO A 503 18.95 15.10 35.94
CA PRO A 503 18.15 15.68 34.82
C PRO A 503 18.19 14.84 33.57
N ALA A 504 17.16 14.93 32.75
CA ALA A 504 17.05 14.23 31.50
C ALA A 504 18.26 14.50 30.60
N LEU A 505 19.00 13.45 30.26
CA LEU A 505 20.08 13.53 29.28
C LEU A 505 19.51 13.26 27.90
N TYR A 506 19.79 14.16 26.95
CA TYR A 506 19.45 13.95 25.55
C TYR A 506 20.54 13.10 24.90
N GLN A 507 20.12 12.05 24.23
CA GLN A 507 21.01 11.24 23.41
C GLN A 507 20.75 11.57 21.94
N ARG A 508 21.79 12.09 21.25
CA ARG A 508 21.72 12.27 19.80
C ARG A 508 21.76 10.93 19.12
N VAL A 509 20.72 10.64 18.36
CA VAL A 509 20.64 9.47 17.48
C VAL A 509 20.77 9.96 16.05
N SER A 510 21.75 9.45 15.35
CA SER A 510 21.92 9.66 13.91
C SER A 510 21.74 8.35 13.17
N PHE A 511 21.06 8.39 12.03
CA PHE A 511 20.94 7.26 11.13
C PHE A 511 21.26 7.70 9.71
N ASP A 512 22.35 7.17 9.17
CA ASP A 512 22.76 7.39 7.78
C ASP A 512 22.64 6.08 6.99
N SER A 513 21.97 6.14 5.87
CA SER A 513 21.85 5.00 4.96
C SER A 513 21.94 5.45 3.51
N ASN A 514 22.80 4.81 2.77
CA ASN A 514 22.87 4.97 1.32
C ASN A 514 22.55 3.63 0.67
N ALA A 515 21.67 3.64 -0.34
CA ALA A 515 21.31 2.46 -1.09
C ALA A 515 21.55 2.68 -2.59
N MET A 516 22.14 1.70 -3.24
CA MET A 516 22.25 1.62 -4.70
C MET A 516 21.52 0.38 -5.16
N ILE A 517 20.54 0.56 -6.04
CA ILE A 517 19.74 -0.52 -6.62
C ILE A 517 19.95 -0.52 -8.13
N LEU A 518 20.38 -1.65 -8.65
CA LEU A 518 20.50 -1.91 -10.09
C LEU A 518 19.48 -2.97 -10.46
N SER A 519 18.75 -2.79 -11.55
CA SER A 519 17.90 -3.85 -12.10
C SER A 519 17.96 -3.87 -13.60
N GLY A 520 17.69 -5.03 -14.19
CA GLY A 520 17.65 -5.18 -15.64
C GLY A 520 16.94 -6.45 -16.07
N GLY A 521 16.35 -6.38 -17.24
CA GLY A 521 15.62 -7.45 -17.85
C GLY A 521 15.94 -7.61 -19.34
N LEU A 522 15.84 -8.85 -19.79
CA LEU A 522 15.91 -9.22 -21.19
C LEU A 522 14.82 -10.26 -21.47
N THR A 523 13.97 -9.98 -22.46
CA THR A 523 12.99 -10.95 -22.97
C THR A 523 13.21 -11.13 -24.45
N TYR A 524 13.40 -12.38 -24.90
CA TYR A 524 13.50 -12.71 -26.31
C TYR A 524 12.54 -13.83 -26.70
N GLU A 525 11.57 -13.52 -27.53
CA GLU A 525 10.48 -14.42 -27.94
C GLU A 525 10.68 -14.96 -29.36
N GLY A 526 11.83 -15.39 -29.72
CA GLY A 526 12.07 -15.80 -31.09
C GLY A 526 13.36 -16.54 -31.32
N ILE A 527 13.87 -17.22 -30.29
CA ILE A 527 15.12 -17.99 -30.40
C ILE A 527 14.98 -19.04 -31.49
N TYR A 528 13.90 -19.84 -31.47
CA TYR A 528 13.59 -20.83 -32.50
C TYR A 528 12.11 -21.26 -32.37
N LYS A 529 11.30 -21.16 -33.46
CA LYS A 529 9.95 -21.73 -33.62
C LYS A 529 9.11 -21.83 -32.32
N GLY A 530 8.96 -20.71 -31.60
CA GLY A 530 8.18 -20.67 -30.34
C GLY A 530 9.03 -20.75 -29.07
N LEU A 531 10.33 -21.05 -29.17
CA LEU A 531 11.24 -21.00 -28.04
C LEU A 531 11.56 -19.54 -27.67
N GLY A 532 11.40 -19.20 -26.41
CA GLY A 532 11.73 -17.90 -25.85
C GLY A 532 12.44 -18.04 -24.51
N ALA A 533 13.07 -16.94 -24.10
CA ALA A 533 13.73 -16.84 -22.80
C ALA A 533 13.51 -15.46 -22.20
N ARG A 534 13.49 -15.43 -20.87
CA ARG A 534 13.48 -14.22 -20.05
C ARG A 534 14.61 -14.31 -19.05
N LEU A 535 15.32 -13.22 -18.91
CA LEU A 535 16.34 -13.03 -17.89
C LEU A 535 15.98 -11.74 -17.17
N TYR A 536 15.91 -11.79 -15.86
CA TYR A 536 15.73 -10.61 -15.00
C TYR A 536 16.70 -10.72 -13.84
N GLY A 537 17.21 -9.59 -13.36
CA GLY A 537 18.01 -9.56 -12.15
C GLY A 537 18.00 -8.20 -11.50
N SER A 538 18.15 -8.21 -10.18
CA SER A 538 18.36 -7.01 -9.39
C SER A 538 19.52 -7.18 -8.42
N TYR A 539 20.15 -6.07 -8.08
CA TYR A 539 21.23 -5.98 -7.11
C TYR A 539 21.00 -4.71 -6.29
N ALA A 540 20.89 -4.86 -4.98
CA ALA A 540 20.81 -3.75 -4.05
C ALA A 540 21.94 -3.84 -3.03
N LYS A 541 22.57 -2.71 -2.77
CA LYS A 541 23.62 -2.58 -1.76
C LYS A 541 23.34 -1.36 -0.92
N THR A 542 23.25 -1.56 0.38
CA THR A 542 23.23 -0.48 1.38
C THR A 542 24.60 -0.32 2.02
N THR A 543 24.88 0.88 2.47
CA THR A 543 26.12 1.25 3.15
C THR A 543 25.80 2.00 4.44
N GLU A 544 26.81 2.43 5.15
CA GLU A 544 26.75 3.09 6.44
C GLU A 544 26.21 2.16 7.53
N GLU A 545 25.15 2.52 8.22
CA GLU A 545 24.65 1.75 9.37
C GLU A 545 23.95 0.46 8.95
N ASN A 546 23.30 0.44 7.80
CA ASN A 546 22.59 -0.73 7.26
C ASN A 546 23.37 -1.37 6.12
N ARG A 547 24.42 -2.15 6.43
CA ARG A 547 25.34 -2.75 5.45
C ARG A 547 24.82 -4.07 4.89
N GLN A 548 23.87 -4.03 3.99
CA GLN A 548 23.29 -5.21 3.37
C GLN A 548 23.60 -5.29 1.87
N ILE A 549 23.66 -6.51 1.37
CA ILE A 549 23.68 -6.81 -0.06
C ILE A 549 22.54 -7.77 -0.34
N TYR A 550 21.65 -7.37 -1.22
CA TYR A 550 20.58 -8.21 -1.76
C TYR A 550 20.77 -8.37 -3.25
N ALA A 551 20.65 -9.59 -3.75
CA ALA A 551 20.58 -9.80 -5.18
C ALA A 551 19.62 -10.94 -5.51
N ASP A 552 18.92 -10.77 -6.60
CA ASP A 552 18.09 -11.80 -7.22
C ASP A 552 18.36 -11.90 -8.71
N GLY A 553 18.18 -13.11 -9.24
CA GLY A 553 18.28 -13.40 -10.66
C GLY A 553 17.27 -14.47 -11.03
N VAL A 554 16.53 -14.23 -12.09
CA VAL A 554 15.50 -15.13 -12.63
C VAL A 554 15.80 -15.43 -14.08
N VAL A 555 15.87 -16.70 -14.42
CA VAL A 555 16.00 -17.18 -15.79
C VAL A 555 14.79 -18.07 -16.09
N SER A 556 14.02 -17.71 -17.11
CA SER A 556 12.90 -18.52 -17.58
C SER A 556 13.09 -18.88 -19.04
N VAL A 557 12.90 -20.15 -19.36
CA VAL A 557 12.85 -20.66 -20.74
C VAL A 557 11.47 -21.25 -20.98
N PHE A 558 10.85 -20.88 -22.08
CA PHE A 558 9.52 -21.35 -22.43
C PHE A 558 9.42 -21.72 -23.90
N TYR A 559 8.53 -22.65 -24.19
CA TYR A 559 8.25 -23.08 -25.56
C TYR A 559 6.76 -22.89 -25.87
N LYS A 560 6.44 -21.84 -26.63
CA LYS A 560 5.07 -21.55 -27.06
C LYS A 560 4.66 -22.47 -28.22
N ASN A 561 3.68 -23.31 -28.01
CA ASN A 561 3.01 -24.02 -29.08
C ASN A 561 1.46 -23.93 -28.90
N LYS A 562 0.71 -24.32 -29.91
CA LYS A 562 -0.77 -24.19 -29.91
C LYS A 562 -1.48 -25.01 -28.82
N TRP A 563 -0.80 -26.00 -28.23
CA TRP A 563 -1.43 -26.92 -27.27
C TRP A 563 -1.12 -26.56 -25.82
N LEU A 564 0.15 -26.27 -25.56
CA LEU A 564 0.65 -26.10 -24.21
C LEU A 564 2.00 -25.39 -24.22
N THR A 565 2.21 -24.47 -23.30
CA THR A 565 3.48 -23.77 -23.12
C THR A 565 4.16 -24.29 -21.85
N PRO A 566 5.13 -25.22 -21.95
CA PRO A 566 5.99 -25.56 -20.83
C PRO A 566 6.93 -24.39 -20.53
N ILE A 567 7.12 -24.12 -19.23
CA ILE A 567 7.98 -23.06 -18.71
C ILE A 567 8.88 -23.66 -17.64
N LEU A 568 10.17 -23.43 -17.76
CA LEU A 568 11.17 -23.75 -16.75
C LEU A 568 11.75 -22.45 -16.23
N THR A 569 11.61 -22.18 -14.94
CA THR A 569 12.14 -21.00 -14.29
C THR A 569 13.12 -21.41 -13.20
N TRP A 570 14.32 -20.85 -13.24
CA TRP A 570 15.29 -20.90 -12.16
C TRP A 570 15.44 -19.49 -11.58
N GLU A 571 15.33 -19.42 -10.27
CA GLU A 571 15.49 -18.18 -9.50
C GLU A 571 16.55 -18.40 -8.43
N ARG A 572 17.45 -17.45 -8.30
CA ARG A 572 18.43 -17.42 -7.23
C ARG A 572 18.37 -16.07 -6.54
N THR A 573 18.16 -16.13 -5.23
CA THR A 573 18.10 -14.95 -4.36
C THR A 573 19.09 -15.12 -3.21
N TYR A 574 19.79 -14.06 -2.86
CA TYR A 574 20.61 -14.03 -1.66
C TYR A 574 20.58 -12.68 -0.96
N LEU A 575 20.69 -12.72 0.34
CA LEU A 575 20.90 -11.57 1.22
C LEU A 575 22.15 -11.82 2.06
N VAL A 576 23.02 -10.84 2.12
CA VAL A 576 24.17 -10.82 3.03
C VAL A 576 24.05 -9.60 3.91
N ASP A 577 23.84 -9.81 5.20
CA ASP A 577 23.94 -8.77 6.20
C ASP A 577 25.39 -8.70 6.70
N LYS A 578 26.01 -7.51 6.59
CA LYS A 578 27.39 -7.32 7.03
C LYS A 578 27.52 -6.82 8.47
N VAL A 579 26.41 -6.34 9.02
CA VAL A 579 26.33 -5.94 10.44
C VAL A 579 26.06 -7.18 11.27
N ASN A 580 25.06 -7.96 10.87
CA ASN A 580 24.69 -9.19 11.54
C ASN A 580 24.88 -10.37 10.57
N ARG A 581 26.05 -11.02 10.62
CA ARG A 581 26.47 -12.02 9.64
C ARG A 581 25.58 -13.27 9.61
N ASP A 582 24.89 -13.56 10.67
CA ASP A 582 24.00 -14.72 10.79
C ASP A 582 22.60 -14.46 10.21
N ASP A 583 22.27 -13.21 9.87
CA ASP A 583 20.99 -12.82 9.26
C ASP A 583 20.95 -12.90 7.72
N GLY A 584 21.90 -13.57 7.11
CA GLY A 584 21.93 -13.80 5.68
C GLY A 584 21.09 -15.02 5.25
N PHE A 585 20.80 -15.10 3.95
CA PHE A 585 20.25 -16.30 3.33
C PHE A 585 20.71 -16.45 1.89
N SER A 586 20.67 -17.70 1.38
CA SER A 586 20.71 -18.00 -0.05
C SER A 586 19.61 -18.98 -0.42
N ALA A 587 18.94 -18.75 -1.54
CA ALA A 587 17.87 -19.61 -2.02
C ALA A 587 18.00 -19.87 -3.52
N ASN A 588 17.80 -21.14 -3.90
CA ASN A 588 17.62 -21.54 -5.28
C ASN A 588 16.20 -22.14 -5.41
N LEU A 589 15.44 -21.61 -6.35
CA LEU A 589 14.11 -22.11 -6.66
C LEU A 589 14.10 -22.59 -8.11
N LEU A 590 13.65 -23.81 -8.32
CA LEU A 590 13.42 -24.35 -9.66
C LEU A 590 11.94 -24.62 -9.82
N THR A 591 11.30 -23.93 -10.75
CA THR A 591 9.88 -24.06 -11.03
C THR A 591 9.69 -24.65 -12.43
N PHE A 592 8.91 -25.73 -12.49
CA PHE A 592 8.39 -26.22 -13.76
C PHE A 592 6.89 -25.96 -13.80
N SER A 593 6.42 -25.25 -14.82
CA SER A 593 5.00 -24.99 -15.03
C SER A 593 4.56 -25.30 -16.46
N LEU A 594 3.25 -25.48 -16.58
CA LEU A 594 2.56 -25.72 -17.84
C LEU A 594 1.45 -24.68 -17.96
N ARG A 595 1.49 -23.88 -19.02
CA ARG A 595 0.47 -22.90 -19.34
C ARG A 595 -0.34 -23.35 -20.56
N LYS A 596 -1.65 -23.27 -20.46
CA LYS A 596 -2.60 -23.54 -21.55
C LYS A 596 -3.45 -22.31 -21.77
N GLU A 597 -3.51 -21.85 -23.02
CA GLU A 597 -4.46 -20.85 -23.50
C GLU A 597 -5.60 -21.53 -24.25
N PHE A 598 -6.83 -21.04 -24.14
CA PHE A 598 -8.04 -21.61 -24.76
C PHE A 598 -9.10 -20.54 -25.06
#